data_1c3b571b65370d544d67c6ca8cfca594
#
_entry.id   1c3b571b65370d544d67c6ca8cfca594
#
_cell.length_a   1.000
_cell.length_b   1.000
_cell.length_c   1.000
_cell.angle_alpha   90.00
_cell.angle_beta   90.00
_cell.angle_gamma   90.00
#
_symmetry.space_group_name_H-M   'P 1'
#
loop_
_entity.id
_entity.type
_entity.pdbx_description
1 polymer ?
#
loop_
_entity_poly.entity_id
_entity_poly.type
_entity_poly.pdbx_seq_one_letter_code
_entity_poly.pdbx_strand_id
1 'polypeptide(L)'
;MESLTQLQARRIALAAQGFTDRPHATPSMRTFDRTLQRTGVLQVDSVNVLQRAHYMPLYSRMGPYDVDLLRRASERRPRRVVEYWAHVQALMPVELWPLMRHRMETYRSERGKWGFTADADLEPQVLAAVRDRGPVTARDLEEEFSDGPRTKEHWGWNWSQARKVLDYLFLAGDAAPDGRLPRAAGQVGLHRRPGPRARRARGGP
;
A
#
# COMPACT_ATOMS: atom_id res chain seq x y z
N MET A 1 -27.65 -25.11 18.91
CA MET A 1 -26.54 -24.46 18.15
C MET A 1 -26.37 -25.26 16.87
N GLU A 2 -26.45 -24.60 15.73
CA GLU A 2 -26.10 -25.25 14.45
C GLU A 2 -24.59 -25.43 14.40
N SER A 3 -24.14 -26.63 14.05
CA SER A 3 -22.72 -26.95 13.93
C SER A 3 -22.36 -27.24 12.48
N LEU A 4 -21.17 -26.86 12.06
CA LEU A 4 -20.64 -27.16 10.74
C LEU A 4 -19.63 -28.30 10.83
N THR A 5 -19.66 -29.20 9.88
CA THR A 5 -18.55 -30.14 9.68
C THR A 5 -17.31 -29.40 9.18
N GLN A 6 -16.12 -29.94 9.42
CA GLN A 6 -14.86 -29.38 8.92
C GLN A 6 -14.89 -29.20 7.39
N LEU A 7 -15.50 -30.12 6.65
CA LEU A 7 -15.61 -30.04 5.20
C LEU A 7 -16.53 -28.90 4.75
N GLN A 8 -17.65 -28.69 5.45
CA GLN A 8 -18.54 -27.54 5.19
C GLN A 8 -17.82 -26.23 5.49
N ALA A 9 -17.16 -26.09 6.64
CA ALA A 9 -16.39 -24.90 6.96
C ALA A 9 -15.31 -24.59 5.92
N ARG A 10 -14.58 -25.60 5.46
CA ARG A 10 -13.55 -25.47 4.41
C ARG A 10 -14.16 -25.00 3.07
N ARG A 11 -15.29 -25.58 2.66
CA ARG A 11 -15.98 -25.17 1.43
C ARG A 11 -16.48 -23.74 1.50
N ILE A 12 -17.05 -23.32 2.62
CA ILE A 12 -17.49 -21.95 2.86
C ILE A 12 -16.31 -20.98 2.77
N ALA A 13 -15.19 -21.28 3.42
CA ALA A 13 -13.99 -20.46 3.39
C ALA A 13 -13.43 -20.30 1.96
N LEU A 14 -13.35 -21.37 1.19
CA LEU A 14 -12.90 -21.32 -0.21
C LEU A 14 -13.87 -20.52 -1.09
N ALA A 15 -15.17 -20.69 -0.91
CA ALA A 15 -16.19 -19.96 -1.65
C ALA A 15 -16.11 -18.44 -1.31
N ALA A 16 -15.99 -18.09 -0.03
CA ALA A 16 -15.83 -16.71 0.41
C ALA A 16 -14.61 -16.02 -0.22
N GLN A 17 -13.52 -16.77 -0.38
CA GLN A 17 -12.28 -16.31 -1.00
C GLN A 17 -12.33 -16.26 -2.55
N GLY A 18 -13.44 -16.64 -3.19
CA GLY A 18 -13.62 -16.58 -4.63
C GLY A 18 -13.02 -17.76 -5.42
N PHE A 19 -12.60 -18.85 -4.76
CA PHE A 19 -12.03 -20.02 -5.46
C PHE A 19 -13.09 -20.84 -6.21
N THR A 20 -14.36 -20.66 -5.91
CA THR A 20 -15.48 -21.31 -6.60
C THR A 20 -16.15 -20.44 -7.64
N ASP A 21 -15.66 -19.21 -7.83
CA ASP A 21 -16.17 -18.30 -8.87
C ASP A 21 -15.85 -18.89 -10.26
N ARG A 22 -16.76 -18.71 -11.22
CA ARG A 22 -16.55 -19.20 -12.58
C ARG A 22 -15.35 -18.52 -13.21
N PRO A 23 -14.45 -19.27 -13.88
CA PRO A 23 -13.36 -18.70 -14.65
C PRO A 23 -13.88 -17.71 -15.69
N HIS A 24 -13.10 -16.67 -15.96
CA HIS A 24 -13.39 -15.70 -17.01
C HIS A 24 -12.53 -16.00 -18.24
N ALA A 25 -13.16 -16.10 -19.42
CA ALA A 25 -12.41 -16.26 -20.66
C ALA A 25 -11.46 -15.08 -20.91
N THR A 26 -11.89 -13.87 -20.55
CA THR A 26 -11.08 -12.65 -20.69
C THR A 26 -11.24 -11.81 -19.41
N PRO A 27 -10.27 -11.92 -18.47
CA PRO A 27 -10.26 -11.08 -17.29
C PRO A 27 -10.21 -9.59 -17.62
N SER A 28 -11.05 -8.82 -16.95
CA SER A 28 -11.23 -7.38 -17.17
C SER A 28 -11.10 -6.62 -15.84
N MET A 29 -11.16 -5.30 -15.88
CA MET A 29 -11.19 -4.47 -14.68
C MET A 29 -12.38 -4.82 -13.76
N ARG A 30 -13.54 -5.19 -14.32
CA ARG A 30 -14.69 -5.67 -13.53
C ARG A 30 -14.38 -6.99 -12.81
N THR A 31 -13.65 -7.89 -13.47
CA THR A 31 -13.18 -9.15 -12.85
C THR A 31 -12.18 -8.86 -11.73
N PHE A 32 -11.26 -7.92 -11.96
CA PHE A 32 -10.32 -7.43 -10.96
C PHE A 32 -11.04 -6.90 -9.71
N ASP A 33 -12.01 -5.99 -9.88
CA ASP A 33 -12.76 -5.41 -8.76
C ASP A 33 -13.46 -6.50 -7.93
N ARG A 34 -14.11 -7.45 -8.59
CA ARG A 34 -14.77 -8.57 -7.91
C ARG A 34 -13.76 -9.44 -7.13
N THR A 35 -12.61 -9.72 -7.72
CA THR A 35 -11.56 -10.49 -7.06
C THR A 35 -11.01 -9.72 -5.85
N LEU A 36 -10.78 -8.42 -5.99
CA LEU A 36 -10.32 -7.58 -4.91
C LEU A 36 -11.32 -7.51 -3.74
N GLN A 37 -12.63 -7.48 -4.04
CA GLN A 37 -13.69 -7.56 -3.02
C GLN A 37 -13.66 -8.88 -2.25
N ARG A 38 -13.26 -10.00 -2.90
CA ARG A 38 -13.12 -11.31 -2.25
C ARG A 38 -11.87 -11.40 -1.37
N THR A 39 -10.77 -10.82 -1.82
CA THR A 39 -9.49 -10.88 -1.11
C THR A 39 -9.31 -9.78 -0.07
N GLY A 40 -10.00 -8.67 -0.24
CA GLY A 40 -9.89 -7.47 0.60
C GLY A 40 -8.65 -6.65 0.33
N VAL A 41 -7.48 -7.27 0.33
CA VAL A 41 -6.18 -6.63 0.08
C VAL A 41 -5.27 -7.52 -0.74
N LEU A 42 -4.26 -6.91 -1.38
CA LEU A 42 -3.17 -7.62 -2.05
C LEU A 42 -1.86 -7.24 -1.35
N GLN A 43 -1.28 -8.16 -0.61
CA GLN A 43 -0.01 -7.93 0.09
C GLN A 43 1.10 -7.64 -0.90
N VAL A 44 1.78 -6.52 -0.74
CA VAL A 44 2.96 -6.17 -1.54
C VAL A 44 4.16 -6.89 -0.94
N ASP A 45 4.81 -7.72 -1.76
CA ASP A 45 5.97 -8.49 -1.34
C ASP A 45 7.08 -8.40 -2.38
N SER A 46 8.33 -8.43 -1.91
CA SER A 46 9.52 -8.45 -2.75
C SER A 46 9.82 -9.83 -3.35
N VAL A 47 9.25 -10.90 -2.77
CA VAL A 47 9.42 -12.27 -3.27
C VAL A 47 8.94 -12.38 -4.71
N ASN A 48 9.82 -12.84 -5.58
CA ASN A 48 9.59 -12.96 -7.02
C ASN A 48 10.18 -14.26 -7.53
N VAL A 49 9.47 -15.37 -7.30
CA VAL A 49 9.87 -16.70 -7.80
C VAL A 49 9.33 -16.92 -9.21
N LEU A 50 8.01 -17.03 -9.37
CA LEU A 50 7.34 -17.13 -10.67
C LEU A 50 6.86 -15.73 -11.12
N GLN A 51 6.32 -14.99 -10.19
CA GLN A 51 5.86 -13.62 -10.30
C GLN A 51 5.81 -13.02 -8.89
N ARG A 52 5.79 -11.69 -8.76
CA ARG A 52 5.66 -11.03 -7.45
C ARG A 52 4.38 -11.46 -6.74
N ALA A 53 4.46 -11.67 -5.43
CA ALA A 53 3.41 -12.27 -4.61
C ALA A 53 2.05 -11.59 -4.77
N HIS A 54 2.00 -10.25 -4.90
CA HIS A 54 0.73 -9.49 -5.04
C HIS A 54 -0.03 -9.75 -6.36
N TYR A 55 0.58 -10.38 -7.36
CA TYR A 55 -0.11 -10.82 -8.58
C TYR A 55 -0.78 -12.17 -8.43
N MET A 56 -0.31 -13.02 -7.51
CA MET A 56 -0.76 -14.40 -7.37
C MET A 56 -2.21 -14.55 -6.89
N PRO A 57 -2.72 -13.74 -5.93
CA PRO A 57 -4.12 -13.79 -5.54
C PRO A 57 -5.09 -13.48 -6.69
N LEU A 58 -4.69 -12.62 -7.61
CA LEU A 58 -5.47 -12.31 -8.81
C LEU A 58 -5.46 -13.50 -9.77
N TYR A 59 -4.27 -14.04 -10.07
CA TYR A 59 -4.12 -15.19 -10.96
C TYR A 59 -4.93 -16.42 -10.49
N SER A 60 -4.86 -16.74 -9.20
CA SER A 60 -5.53 -17.91 -8.65
C SER A 60 -7.07 -17.85 -8.69
N ARG A 61 -7.66 -16.68 -8.94
CA ARG A 61 -9.11 -16.47 -9.01
C ARG A 61 -9.61 -16.08 -10.39
N MET A 62 -8.79 -15.39 -11.16
CA MET A 62 -9.17 -14.92 -12.50
C MET A 62 -8.62 -15.82 -13.62
N GLY A 63 -7.62 -16.67 -13.31
CA GLY A 63 -6.83 -17.36 -14.32
C GLY A 63 -5.78 -16.42 -14.94
N PRO A 64 -5.19 -16.81 -16.10
CA PRO A 64 -4.25 -15.97 -16.82
C PRO A 64 -4.88 -14.60 -17.14
N TYR A 65 -4.21 -13.51 -16.79
CA TYR A 65 -4.69 -12.16 -17.00
C TYR A 65 -3.57 -11.20 -17.40
N ASP A 66 -3.92 -10.09 -18.00
CA ASP A 66 -3.00 -9.00 -18.28
C ASP A 66 -2.60 -8.30 -16.97
N VAL A 67 -1.32 -8.43 -16.55
CA VAL A 67 -0.77 -7.83 -15.34
C VAL A 67 -0.92 -6.29 -15.31
N ASP A 68 -1.10 -5.67 -16.49
CA ASP A 68 -1.39 -4.24 -16.61
C ASP A 68 -2.70 -3.83 -15.95
N LEU A 69 -3.63 -4.76 -15.69
CA LEU A 69 -4.86 -4.49 -14.93
C LEU A 69 -4.53 -3.91 -13.55
N LEU A 70 -3.56 -4.50 -12.82
CA LEU A 70 -3.18 -4.02 -11.50
C LEU A 70 -2.51 -2.64 -11.59
N ARG A 71 -1.62 -2.44 -12.57
CA ARG A 71 -1.00 -1.14 -12.81
C ARG A 71 -2.06 -0.07 -13.13
N ARG A 72 -3.01 -0.37 -14.00
CA ARG A 72 -4.13 0.56 -14.31
C ARG A 72 -5.00 0.87 -13.10
N ALA A 73 -5.23 -0.12 -12.22
CA ALA A 73 -6.01 0.05 -11.01
C ALA A 73 -5.33 1.00 -9.99
N SER A 74 -3.99 0.98 -9.92
CA SER A 74 -3.20 1.79 -8.99
C SER A 74 -2.80 3.17 -9.54
N GLU A 75 -2.45 3.25 -10.82
CA GLU A 75 -1.89 4.48 -11.41
C GLU A 75 -2.93 5.37 -12.08
N ARG A 76 -3.93 4.79 -12.78
CA ARG A 76 -4.92 5.59 -13.52
C ARG A 76 -6.01 6.14 -12.62
N ARG A 77 -6.40 7.38 -12.88
CA ARG A 77 -7.55 8.00 -12.18
C ARG A 77 -8.86 7.69 -12.90
N PRO A 78 -9.97 7.38 -12.17
CA PRO A 78 -10.01 7.21 -10.71
C PRO A 78 -9.27 5.92 -10.29
N ARG A 79 -8.39 6.03 -9.26
CA ARG A 79 -7.70 4.86 -8.71
C ARG A 79 -8.69 3.92 -8.04
N ARG A 80 -8.48 2.63 -8.22
CA ARG A 80 -9.26 1.56 -7.57
C ARG A 80 -8.59 1.02 -6.33
N VAL A 81 -7.26 1.08 -6.32
CA VAL A 81 -6.45 0.67 -5.18
C VAL A 81 -5.49 1.77 -4.76
N VAL A 82 -5.17 1.76 -3.49
CA VAL A 82 -4.16 2.59 -2.85
C VAL A 82 -3.28 1.70 -1.99
N GLU A 83 -2.01 2.03 -1.94
CA GLU A 83 -1.07 1.34 -1.08
C GLU A 83 -1.08 1.93 0.32
N TYR A 84 -1.19 1.05 1.32
CA TYR A 84 -1.07 1.41 2.72
C TYR A 84 -0.68 0.20 3.58
N TRP A 85 -0.34 0.46 4.84
CA TRP A 85 -0.02 -0.57 5.82
C TRP A 85 -1.30 -1.14 6.43
N ALA A 86 -1.80 -2.25 5.88
CA ALA A 86 -2.95 -2.96 6.42
C ALA A 86 -2.55 -3.77 7.67
N HIS A 87 -2.03 -5.00 7.54
CA HIS A 87 -1.24 -5.69 8.55
C HIS A 87 0.26 -5.73 8.16
N VAL A 88 0.51 -5.59 6.86
CA VAL A 88 1.78 -5.31 6.19
C VAL A 88 1.51 -4.34 5.05
N GLN A 89 2.52 -3.93 4.31
CA GLN A 89 2.38 -3.14 3.08
C GLN A 89 1.47 -3.87 2.08
N ALA A 90 0.37 -3.25 1.68
CA ALA A 90 -0.63 -3.87 0.83
C ALA A 90 -1.33 -2.86 -0.08
N LEU A 91 -1.77 -3.34 -1.25
CA LEU A 91 -2.73 -2.62 -2.08
C LEU A 91 -4.13 -2.94 -1.57
N MET A 92 -4.91 -1.93 -1.24
CA MET A 92 -6.27 -2.07 -0.74
C MET A 92 -7.25 -1.23 -1.57
N PRO A 93 -8.55 -1.58 -1.61
CA PRO A 93 -9.56 -0.73 -2.23
C PRO A 93 -9.50 0.69 -1.70
N VAL A 94 -9.59 1.68 -2.60
CA VAL A 94 -9.52 3.10 -2.22
C VAL A 94 -10.62 3.51 -1.25
N GLU A 95 -11.76 2.83 -1.29
CA GLU A 95 -12.92 3.04 -0.42
C GLU A 95 -12.59 2.74 1.06
N LEU A 96 -11.61 1.89 1.32
CA LEU A 96 -11.16 1.56 2.68
C LEU A 96 -10.25 2.63 3.28
N TRP A 97 -9.72 3.55 2.47
CA TRP A 97 -8.81 4.60 2.93
C TRP A 97 -9.34 5.44 4.11
N PRO A 98 -10.61 5.91 4.09
CA PRO A 98 -11.15 6.66 5.22
C PRO A 98 -11.17 5.87 6.53
N LEU A 99 -11.29 4.53 6.45
CA LEU A 99 -11.34 3.65 7.61
C LEU A 99 -9.96 3.46 8.26
N MET A 100 -8.87 3.76 7.54
CA MET A 100 -7.51 3.66 8.08
C MET A 100 -7.11 4.85 8.97
N ARG A 101 -7.93 5.88 9.09
CA ARG A 101 -7.61 7.09 9.87
C ARG A 101 -7.26 6.80 11.32
N HIS A 102 -7.98 5.89 11.97
CA HIS A 102 -7.71 5.51 13.35
C HIS A 102 -6.30 4.89 13.51
N ARG A 103 -5.86 4.08 12.53
CA ARG A 103 -4.51 3.52 12.53
C ARG A 103 -3.45 4.60 12.32
N MET A 104 -3.70 5.53 11.40
CA MET A 104 -2.82 6.69 11.16
C MET A 104 -2.63 7.49 12.45
N GLU A 105 -3.72 7.72 13.19
CA GLU A 105 -3.68 8.42 14.46
C GLU A 105 -2.95 7.62 15.55
N THR A 106 -3.15 6.30 15.58
CA THR A 106 -2.39 5.42 16.48
C THR A 106 -0.88 5.52 16.22
N TYR A 107 -0.44 5.54 14.96
CA TYR A 107 0.98 5.70 14.63
C TYR A 107 1.52 7.08 15.05
N ARG A 108 0.72 8.13 14.98
CA ARG A 108 1.11 9.46 15.46
C ARG A 108 1.24 9.50 16.99
N SER A 109 0.25 8.99 17.70
CA SER A 109 0.20 9.03 19.17
C SER A 109 1.17 8.06 19.84
N GLU A 110 1.38 6.90 19.24
CA GLU A 110 2.26 5.83 19.77
C GLU A 110 3.61 5.80 19.04
N ARG A 111 4.16 6.97 18.75
CA ARG A 111 5.45 7.13 18.06
C ARG A 111 6.53 6.28 18.72
N GLY A 112 7.22 5.46 17.92
CA GLY A 112 8.30 4.58 18.40
C GLY A 112 7.87 3.21 18.92
N LYS A 113 6.60 2.97 19.27
CA LYS A 113 6.10 1.68 19.76
C LYS A 113 6.33 0.53 18.76
N TRP A 114 6.32 0.83 17.47
CA TRP A 114 6.45 -0.15 16.39
C TRP A 114 7.88 -0.28 15.85
N GLY A 115 8.88 0.20 16.60
CA GLY A 115 10.29 0.15 16.21
C GLY A 115 10.69 1.20 15.16
N PHE A 116 9.78 2.08 14.76
CA PHE A 116 10.07 3.19 13.85
C PHE A 116 10.50 4.42 14.66
N THR A 117 11.78 4.48 14.99
CA THR A 117 12.39 5.67 15.61
C THR A 117 12.75 6.70 14.54
N ALA A 118 11.74 7.36 13.96
CA ALA A 118 11.97 8.45 13.04
C ALA A 118 12.41 9.71 13.81
N ASP A 119 13.37 10.43 13.27
CA ASP A 119 13.83 11.69 13.82
C ASP A 119 12.74 12.76 13.66
N ALA A 120 12.29 13.32 14.79
CA ALA A 120 11.22 14.30 14.83
C ALA A 120 11.61 15.64 14.19
N ASP A 121 12.89 16.02 14.31
CA ASP A 121 13.42 17.29 13.80
C ASP A 121 13.62 17.24 12.28
N LEU A 122 13.84 16.04 11.74
CA LEU A 122 13.99 15.80 10.31
C LEU A 122 12.65 15.70 9.58
N GLU A 123 11.57 15.36 10.28
CA GLU A 123 10.24 15.12 9.71
C GLU A 123 9.69 16.29 8.90
N PRO A 124 9.65 17.54 9.42
CA PRO A 124 9.16 18.67 8.65
C PRO A 124 9.99 18.96 7.40
N GLN A 125 11.29 18.70 7.44
CA GLN A 125 12.20 18.91 6.31
C GLN A 125 11.93 17.88 5.20
N VAL A 126 11.83 16.60 5.55
CA VAL A 126 11.48 15.54 4.60
C VAL A 126 10.09 15.77 4.02
N LEU A 127 9.12 16.18 4.84
CA LEU A 127 7.78 16.49 4.38
C LEU A 127 7.76 17.69 3.42
N ALA A 128 8.58 18.71 3.67
CA ALA A 128 8.75 19.85 2.76
C ALA A 128 9.35 19.37 1.43
N ALA A 129 10.42 18.57 1.45
CA ALA A 129 11.02 18.01 0.24
C ALA A 129 10.02 17.19 -0.59
N VAL A 130 9.18 16.36 0.05
CA VAL A 130 8.09 15.63 -0.62
C VAL A 130 7.06 16.57 -1.25
N ARG A 131 6.77 17.70 -0.61
CA ARG A 131 5.81 18.70 -1.13
C ARG A 131 6.36 19.45 -2.35
N ASP A 132 7.62 19.83 -2.28
CA ASP A 132 8.23 20.73 -3.27
C ASP A 132 8.68 19.98 -4.51
N ARG A 133 9.22 18.76 -4.35
CA ARG A 133 9.77 17.96 -5.44
C ARG A 133 8.78 16.98 -6.05
N GLY A 134 7.68 16.66 -5.34
CA GLY A 134 6.72 15.61 -5.73
C GLY A 134 7.19 14.23 -5.25
N PRO A 135 6.95 13.16 -6.02
CA PRO A 135 7.34 11.81 -5.61
C PRO A 135 8.86 11.68 -5.45
N VAL A 136 9.30 11.32 -4.24
CA VAL A 136 10.71 11.09 -3.87
C VAL A 136 10.89 9.70 -3.29
N THR A 137 12.08 9.14 -3.45
CA THR A 137 12.49 7.90 -2.77
C THR A 137 13.43 8.24 -1.61
N ALA A 138 13.62 7.28 -0.69
CA ALA A 138 14.60 7.46 0.38
C ALA A 138 16.00 7.75 -0.18
N ARG A 139 16.34 7.15 -1.33
CA ARG A 139 17.64 7.38 -1.97
C ARG A 139 17.81 8.81 -2.45
N ASP A 140 16.74 9.43 -2.99
CA ASP A 140 16.78 10.82 -3.45
C ASP A 140 17.02 11.81 -2.30
N LEU A 141 16.70 11.40 -1.07
CA LEU A 141 16.83 12.21 0.13
C LEU A 141 18.11 11.85 0.96
N GLU A 142 18.72 10.70 0.71
CA GLU A 142 19.87 10.24 1.48
C GLU A 142 21.08 11.19 1.37
N GLU A 143 21.30 11.82 0.22
CA GLU A 143 22.41 12.75 0.02
C GLU A 143 22.24 14.04 0.85
N GLU A 144 21.00 14.47 1.04
CA GLU A 144 20.66 15.72 1.74
C GLU A 144 20.49 15.51 3.25
N PHE A 145 19.97 14.35 3.65
CA PHE A 145 19.63 14.03 5.05
C PHE A 145 20.46 12.85 5.59
N SER A 146 21.70 12.72 5.16
CA SER A 146 22.58 11.64 5.57
C SER A 146 23.27 11.94 6.91
N ASP A 147 23.22 10.98 7.83
CA ASP A 147 23.96 11.03 9.12
C ASP A 147 25.45 10.66 9.00
N GLY A 148 26.02 10.69 7.81
CA GLY A 148 27.43 10.32 7.56
C GLY A 148 27.61 8.92 6.94
N PRO A 149 28.87 8.45 6.81
CA PRO A 149 29.15 7.19 6.12
C PRO A 149 28.54 5.99 6.84
N ARG A 150 27.86 5.12 6.09
CA ARG A 150 27.28 3.88 6.60
C ARG A 150 28.37 2.95 7.10
N THR A 151 28.38 2.65 8.40
CA THR A 151 29.25 1.61 8.95
C THR A 151 28.65 0.23 8.66
N LYS A 152 29.48 -0.71 8.18
CA LYS A 152 29.08 -2.09 7.87
C LYS A 152 28.97 -3.00 9.11
N GLU A 153 29.03 -2.43 10.32
CA GLU A 153 29.23 -3.19 11.57
C GLU A 153 27.98 -3.90 12.10
N HIS A 154 26.80 -3.63 11.55
CA HIS A 154 25.59 -4.33 11.97
C HIS A 154 24.95 -5.07 10.80
N TRP A 155 25.00 -6.40 10.87
CA TRP A 155 24.23 -7.32 10.03
C TRP A 155 22.75 -7.18 10.39
N GLY A 156 22.10 -6.20 9.78
CA GLY A 156 20.69 -5.89 10.01
C GLY A 156 20.26 -4.71 9.16
N TRP A 157 18.97 -4.45 9.13
CA TRP A 157 18.30 -3.40 8.38
C TRP A 157 18.73 -2.01 8.88
N ASN A 158 19.92 -1.55 8.47
CA ASN A 158 20.45 -0.24 8.81
C ASN A 158 19.82 0.81 7.87
N TRP A 159 18.58 1.18 8.18
CA TRP A 159 17.86 2.17 7.41
C TRP A 159 18.36 3.57 7.71
N SER A 160 18.53 4.39 6.65
CA SER A 160 18.85 5.81 6.80
C SER A 160 17.74 6.55 7.56
N GLN A 161 18.05 7.66 8.21
CA GLN A 161 17.05 8.48 8.90
C GLN A 161 15.98 8.97 7.92
N ALA A 162 16.37 9.40 6.71
CA ALA A 162 15.45 9.75 5.65
C ALA A 162 14.43 8.63 5.36
N ARG A 163 14.87 7.37 5.30
CA ARG A 163 14.00 6.22 5.11
C ARG A 163 13.03 6.03 6.29
N LYS A 164 13.51 6.12 7.52
CA LYS A 164 12.68 5.98 8.72
C LYS A 164 11.61 7.06 8.78
N VAL A 165 11.97 8.29 8.43
CA VAL A 165 11.02 9.41 8.38
C VAL A 165 9.99 9.21 7.28
N LEU A 166 10.37 8.79 6.07
CA LEU A 166 9.42 8.49 4.99
C LEU A 166 8.46 7.37 5.38
N ASP A 167 8.95 6.30 5.99
CA ASP A 167 8.11 5.20 6.46
C ASP A 167 7.14 5.67 7.56
N TYR A 168 7.59 6.53 8.48
CA TYR A 168 6.72 7.15 9.47
C TYR A 168 5.63 8.04 8.84
N LEU A 169 6.00 8.94 7.94
CA LEU A 169 5.05 9.79 7.22
C LEU A 169 4.01 8.99 6.43
N PHE A 170 4.43 7.86 5.87
CA PHE A 170 3.52 6.91 5.22
C PHE A 170 2.54 6.27 6.21
N LEU A 171 3.03 5.78 7.35
CA LEU A 171 2.20 5.17 8.39
C LEU A 171 1.26 6.19 9.04
N ALA A 172 1.72 7.40 9.27
CA ALA A 172 0.92 8.51 9.77
C ALA A 172 -0.09 9.05 8.73
N GLY A 173 0.04 8.66 7.46
CA GLY A 173 -0.84 9.10 6.39
C GLY A 173 -0.59 10.54 5.91
N ASP A 174 0.55 11.13 6.26
CA ASP A 174 0.95 12.48 5.82
C ASP A 174 1.59 12.44 4.44
N ALA A 175 2.20 11.32 4.08
CA ALA A 175 2.63 10.98 2.74
C ALA A 175 1.93 9.71 2.24
N ALA A 176 1.89 9.51 0.93
CA ALA A 176 1.33 8.32 0.29
C ALA A 176 2.16 7.94 -0.95
N PRO A 177 2.22 6.66 -1.32
CA PRO A 177 2.83 6.23 -2.57
C PRO A 177 2.19 6.92 -3.77
N ASP A 178 2.99 7.23 -4.78
CA ASP A 178 2.51 7.90 -6.00
C ASP A 178 1.57 7.03 -6.86
N GLY A 179 1.38 5.79 -6.45
CA GLY A 179 0.54 4.78 -7.10
C GLY A 179 1.28 3.94 -8.13
N ARG A 180 2.54 4.26 -8.42
CA ARG A 180 3.37 3.41 -9.26
C ARG A 180 3.78 2.16 -8.50
N LEU A 181 3.50 1.02 -9.09
CA LEU A 181 3.94 -0.24 -8.50
C LEU A 181 5.47 -0.32 -8.55
N PRO A 182 6.12 -0.72 -7.45
CA PRO A 182 7.58 -0.83 -7.40
C PRO A 182 8.08 -1.75 -8.52
N ARG A 183 8.97 -1.25 -9.38
CA ARG A 183 9.64 -2.06 -10.39
C ARG A 183 10.73 -2.93 -9.79
N ALA A 184 11.25 -2.53 -8.63
CA ALA A 184 12.22 -3.28 -7.82
C ALA A 184 11.93 -3.08 -6.34
N ALA A 185 12.36 -4.03 -5.49
CA ALA A 185 12.22 -3.90 -4.04
C ALA A 185 12.90 -2.61 -3.54
N GLY A 186 12.19 -1.84 -2.72
CA GLY A 186 12.74 -0.64 -2.08
C GLY A 186 12.49 0.68 -2.81
N GLN A 187 11.83 0.69 -3.98
CA GLN A 187 11.47 1.93 -4.68
C GLN A 187 9.99 2.25 -4.51
N VAL A 188 9.67 2.95 -3.44
CA VAL A 188 8.36 3.59 -3.26
C VAL A 188 8.58 5.09 -3.31
N GLY A 189 8.09 5.74 -4.35
CA GLY A 189 8.02 7.20 -4.39
C GLY A 189 6.84 7.65 -3.52
N LEU A 190 7.07 8.56 -2.59
CA LEU A 190 6.03 9.16 -1.76
C LEU A 190 5.69 10.56 -2.27
N HIS A 191 4.42 10.93 -2.20
CA HIS A 191 3.95 12.27 -2.49
C HIS A 191 2.91 12.71 -1.45
N ARG A 192 2.70 14.02 -1.36
CA ARG A 192 1.70 14.60 -0.46
C ARG A 192 0.30 14.06 -0.81
N ARG A 193 -0.46 13.70 0.22
CA ARG A 193 -1.88 13.41 0.13
C ARG A 193 -2.64 14.64 -0.41
N PRO A 194 -3.49 14.52 -1.45
CA PRO A 194 -4.41 15.58 -1.80
C PRO A 194 -5.35 15.82 -0.62
N GLY A 195 -5.37 17.05 -0.11
CA GLY A 195 -6.32 17.46 0.92
C GLY A 195 -7.77 17.18 0.48
N PRO A 196 -8.73 17.08 1.42
CA PRO A 196 -10.13 16.96 1.08
C PRO A 196 -10.50 18.13 0.18
N ARG A 197 -11.01 17.84 -1.03
CA ARG A 197 -11.57 18.88 -1.88
C ARG A 197 -12.71 19.53 -1.09
N ALA A 198 -12.60 20.83 -0.81
CA ALA A 198 -13.72 21.59 -0.33
C ALA A 198 -14.90 21.29 -1.26
N ARG A 199 -16.01 20.79 -0.71
CA ARG A 199 -17.26 20.66 -1.45
C ARG A 199 -17.60 22.08 -1.91
N ARG A 200 -17.50 22.34 -3.20
CA ARG A 200 -18.11 23.54 -3.77
C ARG A 200 -19.59 23.45 -3.39
N ALA A 201 -20.03 24.34 -2.52
CA ALA A 201 -21.44 24.57 -2.31
C ALA A 201 -22.04 24.84 -3.70
N ARG A 202 -22.92 23.96 -4.16
CA ARG A 202 -23.77 24.27 -5.29
C ARG A 202 -24.66 25.41 -4.83
N GLY A 203 -24.33 26.60 -5.25
CA GLY A 203 -25.30 27.69 -5.19
C GLY A 203 -26.50 27.27 -6.01
N GLY A 204 -27.63 27.06 -5.36
CA GLY A 204 -28.93 26.99 -6.00
C GLY A 204 -29.36 28.39 -6.42
N PRO A 205 -30.26 28.51 -7.37
CA PRO A 205 -30.77 29.77 -7.86
C PRO A 205 -31.58 30.53 -6.82
#